data_aabe95ad3ce12791a4f9d37e8c396370
#
_entry.id   aabe95ad3ce12791a4f9d37e8c396370
#
_cell.length_a   1.000
_cell.length_b   1.000
_cell.length_c   1.000
_cell.angle_alpha   90.00
_cell.angle_beta   90.00
_cell.angle_gamma   90.00
#
_symmetry.space_group_name_H-M   'P 1'
#
loop_
_entity.id
_entity.type
_entity.pdbx_description
1 polymer ?
#
loop_
_entity_poly.entity_id
_entity_poly.type
_entity_poly.pdbx_seq_one_letter_code
_entity_poly.pdbx_strand_id
1 'polypeptide(L)'
;CIIYRGVYFMLFDIEPKTRREDLFGRDNELNSIVNFIKGRSRFLIIYGVRRIGKTSVLRVALNEANVPYCYIDARMLEGDFTKRRLYQLMSTCLTELSTKWHLKSIIRSISRVIKGISVFGSGVEFNVEIDWRSVYLTDLLGALSRSLDQLIVSIDEAQLLRMLRGFGKVDFMQILAYVYDNLSNIKVILTGSEVGLLHDFLGLDDPRSPLYGRFVEELTINPFNRDSSIQFLVMGFRQYGIEVEMNEILSVVDKLDGIVGWLTYYGNARVHGITDINEIYRRAMELINGELKALLGKSMYYGVILEAIAKGRRRFNEIREYVAFRLNKYIAPGEMERALSN
;
A
#
# COMPACT_ATOMS: atom_id res chain seq x y z
N CYS A 1 -36.26 9.69 21.60
CA CYS A 1 -35.34 8.78 20.86
C CYS A 1 -34.32 9.62 20.14
N ILE A 2 -33.14 9.77 20.73
CA ILE A 2 -32.00 10.43 20.07
C ILE A 2 -31.27 9.31 19.30
N ILE A 3 -31.47 9.30 17.97
CA ILE A 3 -30.74 8.42 17.09
C ILE A 3 -29.34 9.04 16.94
N TYR A 4 -28.36 8.52 17.69
CA TYR A 4 -26.97 8.71 17.34
C TYR A 4 -26.76 8.03 15.96
N ARG A 5 -26.67 8.82 14.89
CA ARG A 5 -26.16 8.36 13.61
C ARG A 5 -24.68 8.06 13.78
N GLY A 6 -24.36 6.86 14.26
CA GLY A 6 -23.06 6.27 14.03
C GLY A 6 -22.90 6.14 12.51
N VAL A 7 -21.85 6.71 11.95
CA VAL A 7 -21.50 6.49 10.54
C VAL A 7 -21.09 5.02 10.44
N TYR A 8 -22.04 4.14 10.11
CA TYR A 8 -21.73 2.75 9.75
C TYR A 8 -21.21 2.77 8.34
N PHE A 9 -19.93 2.46 8.17
CA PHE A 9 -19.39 2.21 6.84
C PHE A 9 -20.03 0.94 6.29
N MET A 10 -20.54 1.04 5.07
CA MET A 10 -21.13 -0.08 4.36
C MET A 10 -20.02 -0.82 3.57
N LEU A 11 -20.23 -2.11 3.28
CA LEU A 11 -19.23 -2.90 2.53
C LEU A 11 -18.90 -2.30 1.15
N PHE A 12 -19.88 -1.66 0.51
CA PHE A 12 -19.71 -1.07 -0.82
C PHE A 12 -19.24 0.39 -0.81
N ASP A 13 -18.92 0.95 0.37
CA ASP A 13 -18.27 2.26 0.41
C ASP A 13 -16.87 2.18 -0.20
N ILE A 14 -16.55 3.15 -1.06
CA ILE A 14 -15.31 3.18 -1.84
C ILE A 14 -14.09 3.60 -1.01
N GLU A 15 -14.31 4.18 0.16
CA GLU A 15 -13.24 4.63 1.03
C GLU A 15 -12.52 3.46 1.71
N PRO A 16 -11.20 3.57 1.96
CA PRO A 16 -10.48 2.58 2.72
C PRO A 16 -11.06 2.41 4.12
N LYS A 17 -11.29 1.16 4.53
CA LYS A 17 -11.81 0.85 5.86
C LYS A 17 -10.80 1.18 6.95
N THR A 18 -11.30 1.59 8.12
CA THR A 18 -10.47 1.99 9.27
C THR A 18 -10.83 1.26 10.56
N ARG A 19 -11.92 0.48 10.56
CA ARG A 19 -12.40 -0.31 11.69
C ARG A 19 -12.61 -1.76 11.27
N ARG A 20 -12.43 -2.69 12.20
CA ARG A 20 -12.57 -4.12 11.95
C ARG A 20 -13.97 -4.52 11.49
N GLU A 21 -14.99 -3.96 12.11
CA GLU A 21 -16.39 -4.24 11.79
C GLU A 21 -16.79 -3.88 10.35
N ASP A 22 -16.02 -3.00 9.71
CA ASP A 22 -16.21 -2.58 8.33
C ASP A 22 -15.36 -3.38 7.34
N LEU A 23 -14.44 -4.22 7.85
CA LEU A 23 -13.50 -5.01 7.05
C LEU A 23 -13.98 -6.46 6.94
N PHE A 24 -14.35 -6.88 5.74
CA PHE A 24 -14.83 -8.23 5.49
C PHE A 24 -13.70 -9.19 5.13
N GLY A 25 -13.71 -10.39 5.76
CA GLY A 25 -12.96 -11.56 5.30
C GLY A 25 -11.43 -11.42 5.28
N ARG A 26 -10.85 -10.58 6.17
CA ARG A 26 -9.40 -10.31 6.26
C ARG A 26 -8.82 -10.54 7.65
N ASP A 27 -9.46 -11.41 8.43
CA ASP A 27 -9.05 -11.66 9.82
C ASP A 27 -7.62 -12.23 9.92
N ASN A 28 -7.25 -13.12 9.03
CA ASN A 28 -5.91 -13.73 9.04
C ASN A 28 -4.83 -12.70 8.74
N GLU A 29 -5.02 -11.89 7.69
CA GLU A 29 -4.09 -10.85 7.29
C GLU A 29 -3.99 -9.77 8.38
N LEU A 30 -5.12 -9.38 8.95
CA LEU A 30 -5.18 -8.42 10.03
C LEU A 30 -4.44 -8.92 11.27
N ASN A 31 -4.71 -10.17 11.68
CA ASN A 31 -4.02 -10.80 12.81
C ASN A 31 -2.50 -10.93 12.56
N SER A 32 -2.08 -11.22 11.32
CA SER A 32 -0.66 -11.28 10.96
C SER A 32 0.02 -9.93 11.17
N ILE A 33 -0.60 -8.81 10.73
CA ILE A 33 -0.04 -7.47 10.93
C ILE A 33 -0.01 -7.10 12.42
N VAL A 34 -1.08 -7.39 13.18
CA VAL A 34 -1.14 -7.13 14.63
C VAL A 34 -0.08 -7.95 15.36
N ASN A 35 0.13 -9.21 14.99
CA ASN A 35 1.17 -10.06 15.55
C ASN A 35 2.57 -9.54 15.22
N PHE A 36 2.81 -9.08 13.99
CA PHE A 36 4.05 -8.40 13.63
C PHE A 36 4.29 -7.17 14.53
N ILE A 37 3.27 -6.32 14.73
CA ILE A 37 3.38 -5.11 15.56
C ILE A 37 3.75 -5.47 17.00
N LYS A 38 3.18 -6.52 17.57
CA LYS A 38 3.47 -7.00 18.93
C LYS A 38 4.72 -7.86 19.03
N GLY A 39 5.19 -8.41 17.91
CA GLY A 39 6.31 -9.33 17.82
C GLY A 39 7.68 -8.65 17.92
N ARG A 40 8.74 -9.38 17.54
CA ARG A 40 10.13 -8.90 17.57
C ARG A 40 10.63 -8.42 16.21
N SER A 41 9.99 -8.83 15.13
CA SER A 41 10.36 -8.42 13.78
C SER A 41 10.21 -6.92 13.60
N ARG A 42 11.07 -6.35 12.77
CA ARG A 42 11.19 -4.90 12.60
C ARG A 42 10.59 -4.41 11.30
N PHE A 43 10.65 -5.23 10.24
CA PHE A 43 10.16 -4.88 8.92
C PHE A 43 9.11 -5.87 8.46
N LEU A 44 8.02 -5.35 7.93
CA LEU A 44 6.95 -6.09 7.26
C LEU A 44 6.69 -5.48 5.88
N ILE A 45 6.63 -6.31 4.87
CA ILE A 45 6.19 -5.92 3.53
C ILE A 45 4.84 -6.57 3.25
N ILE A 46 3.87 -5.77 2.81
CA ILE A 46 2.54 -6.23 2.44
C ILE A 46 2.39 -6.12 0.93
N TYR A 47 2.36 -7.27 0.28
CA TYR A 47 2.16 -7.40 -1.16
C TYR A 47 0.69 -7.64 -1.50
N GLY A 48 0.33 -7.35 -2.72
CA GLY A 48 -0.97 -7.68 -3.30
C GLY A 48 -1.31 -6.79 -4.47
N VAL A 49 -2.05 -7.31 -5.42
CA VAL A 49 -2.43 -6.54 -6.61
C VAL A 49 -3.22 -5.27 -6.26
N ARG A 50 -3.31 -4.36 -7.21
CA ARG A 50 -4.09 -3.13 -7.03
C ARG A 50 -5.55 -3.48 -6.71
N ARG A 51 -6.20 -2.69 -5.84
CA ARG A 51 -7.60 -2.86 -5.40
C ARG A 51 -7.90 -4.11 -4.58
N ILE A 52 -6.87 -4.82 -4.07
CA ILE A 52 -7.07 -6.00 -3.22
C ILE A 52 -7.42 -5.67 -1.76
N GLY A 53 -7.33 -4.39 -1.37
CA GLY A 53 -7.66 -3.95 -0.01
C GLY A 53 -6.48 -3.77 0.94
N LYS A 54 -5.21 -3.71 0.48
CA LYS A 54 -4.01 -3.50 1.32
C LYS A 54 -4.16 -2.33 2.28
N THR A 55 -4.51 -1.15 1.75
CA THR A 55 -4.69 0.08 2.53
C THR A 55 -5.72 -0.08 3.65
N SER A 56 -6.84 -0.76 3.37
CA SER A 56 -7.88 -1.02 4.38
C SER A 56 -7.37 -1.93 5.50
N VAL A 57 -6.78 -3.07 5.16
CA VAL A 57 -6.23 -4.01 6.15
C VAL A 57 -5.16 -3.32 7.01
N LEU A 58 -4.25 -2.58 6.38
CA LEU A 58 -3.20 -1.84 7.08
C LEU A 58 -3.78 -0.79 8.04
N ARG A 59 -4.71 0.05 7.59
CA ARG A 59 -5.31 1.10 8.44
C ARG A 59 -6.08 0.52 9.61
N VAL A 60 -6.83 -0.56 9.41
CA VAL A 60 -7.51 -1.27 10.49
C VAL A 60 -6.49 -1.82 11.49
N ALA A 61 -5.43 -2.50 11.02
CA ALA A 61 -4.38 -3.03 11.89
C ALA A 61 -3.67 -1.95 12.72
N LEU A 62 -3.34 -0.82 12.10
CA LEU A 62 -2.70 0.31 12.78
C LEU A 62 -3.62 0.92 13.86
N ASN A 63 -4.91 0.99 13.60
CA ASN A 63 -5.86 1.50 14.58
C ASN A 63 -6.09 0.52 15.75
N GLU A 64 -6.14 -0.79 15.47
CA GLU A 64 -6.30 -1.81 16.51
C GLU A 64 -5.07 -2.03 17.37
N ALA A 65 -3.89 -1.83 16.81
CA ALA A 65 -2.65 -2.07 17.53
C ALA A 65 -2.44 -1.18 18.75
N ASN A 66 -3.13 -0.03 18.80
CA ASN A 66 -3.04 0.97 19.86
C ASN A 66 -1.58 1.38 20.19
N VAL A 67 -0.78 1.54 19.15
CA VAL A 67 0.63 1.98 19.20
C VAL A 67 0.76 3.23 18.34
N PRO A 68 1.55 4.24 18.76
CA PRO A 68 1.83 5.41 17.94
C PRO A 68 2.32 5.02 16.55
N TYR A 69 1.73 5.59 15.52
CA TYR A 69 2.12 5.32 14.14
C TYR A 69 2.17 6.56 13.27
N CYS A 70 3.09 6.53 12.33
CA CYS A 70 3.23 7.46 11.22
C CYS A 70 2.79 6.75 9.94
N TYR A 71 1.71 7.21 9.32
CA TYR A 71 1.24 6.67 8.04
C TYR A 71 1.52 7.67 6.92
N ILE A 72 2.25 7.22 5.91
CA ILE A 72 2.58 8.01 4.72
C ILE A 72 2.05 7.27 3.50
N ASP A 73 1.21 7.94 2.73
CA ASP A 73 0.82 7.48 1.39
C ASP A 73 1.82 8.05 0.37
N ALA A 74 2.66 7.20 -0.21
CA ALA A 74 3.68 7.64 -1.15
C ALA A 74 3.10 8.25 -2.44
N ARG A 75 1.82 8.02 -2.76
CA ARG A 75 1.12 8.70 -3.87
C ARG A 75 1.05 10.21 -3.67
N MET A 76 1.08 10.68 -2.42
CA MET A 76 1.14 12.12 -2.12
C MET A 76 2.45 12.79 -2.53
N LEU A 77 3.46 12.00 -2.96
CA LEU A 77 4.69 12.49 -3.59
C LEU A 77 4.51 12.74 -5.10
N GLU A 78 3.39 12.35 -5.70
CA GLU A 78 3.14 12.51 -7.14
C GLU A 78 3.29 13.98 -7.55
N GLY A 79 4.05 14.19 -8.64
CA GLY A 79 4.40 15.54 -9.11
C GLY A 79 5.62 16.17 -8.44
N ASP A 80 6.00 15.76 -7.22
CA ASP A 80 7.16 16.27 -6.49
C ASP A 80 7.87 15.19 -5.67
N PHE A 81 8.59 14.30 -6.34
CA PHE A 81 9.39 13.23 -5.70
C PHE A 81 10.70 13.78 -5.13
N THR A 82 10.61 14.80 -4.28
CA THR A 82 11.79 15.42 -3.65
C THR A 82 11.89 15.09 -2.17
N LYS A 83 13.13 15.14 -1.65
CA LYS A 83 13.39 15.09 -0.21
C LYS A 83 12.51 16.12 0.54
N ARG A 84 12.37 17.33 0.01
CA ARG A 84 11.53 18.39 0.59
C ARG A 84 10.08 17.90 0.79
N ARG A 85 9.49 17.32 -0.25
CA ARG A 85 8.09 16.84 -0.19
C ARG A 85 7.91 15.72 0.83
N LEU A 86 8.87 14.78 0.89
CA LEU A 86 8.84 13.73 1.91
C LEU A 86 8.84 14.33 3.33
N TYR A 87 9.68 15.34 3.59
CA TYR A 87 9.73 15.99 4.91
C TYR A 87 8.45 16.77 5.23
N GLN A 88 7.75 17.30 4.25
CA GLN A 88 6.41 17.87 4.46
C GLN A 88 5.41 16.78 4.93
N LEU A 89 5.42 15.61 4.31
CA LEU A 89 4.59 14.49 4.74
C LEU A 89 4.97 14.02 6.15
N MET A 90 6.26 13.97 6.46
CA MET A 90 6.74 13.68 7.82
C MET A 90 6.28 14.75 8.83
N SER A 91 6.27 16.02 8.46
CA SER A 91 5.76 17.11 9.31
C SER A 91 4.27 16.90 9.64
N THR A 92 3.45 16.60 8.63
CA THR A 92 2.04 16.24 8.84
C THR A 92 1.90 15.06 9.78
N CYS A 93 2.69 14.02 9.56
CA CYS A 93 2.71 12.83 10.40
C CYS A 93 3.06 13.14 11.87
N LEU A 94 4.08 13.97 12.14
CA LEU A 94 4.43 14.38 13.49
C LEU A 94 3.31 15.23 14.15
N THR A 95 2.62 16.03 13.35
CA THR A 95 1.45 16.80 13.80
C THR A 95 0.34 15.84 14.25
N GLU A 96 0.03 14.82 13.45
CA GLU A 96 -0.95 13.78 13.79
C GLU A 96 -0.54 12.96 15.01
N LEU A 97 0.72 12.55 15.10
CA LEU A 97 1.27 11.87 16.28
C LEU A 97 1.06 12.71 17.54
N SER A 98 1.36 14.00 17.46
CA SER A 98 1.24 14.91 18.61
C SER A 98 -0.19 15.09 19.09
N THR A 99 -1.16 15.09 18.19
CA THR A 99 -2.58 15.30 18.50
C THR A 99 -3.31 14.02 18.85
N LYS A 100 -3.21 12.98 18.00
CA LYS A 100 -3.92 11.70 18.18
C LYS A 100 -3.40 10.92 19.38
N TRP A 101 -2.07 10.94 19.60
CA TRP A 101 -1.40 10.15 20.65
C TRP A 101 -0.97 11.00 21.86
N HIS A 102 -1.42 12.25 21.95
CA HIS A 102 -1.08 13.17 23.04
C HIS A 102 0.42 13.37 23.28
N LEU A 103 1.23 13.27 22.21
CA LEU A 103 2.70 13.33 22.27
C LEU A 103 3.27 14.74 22.12
N LYS A 104 2.48 15.79 22.32
CA LYS A 104 2.91 17.21 22.14
C LYS A 104 4.14 17.57 22.95
N SER A 105 4.22 17.12 24.19
CA SER A 105 5.36 17.37 25.08
C SER A 105 6.65 16.73 24.54
N ILE A 106 6.54 15.50 24.03
CA ILE A 106 7.64 14.76 23.40
C ILE A 106 8.11 15.49 22.15
N ILE A 107 7.21 15.85 21.25
CA ILE A 107 7.56 16.55 20.01
C ILE A 107 8.21 17.92 20.31
N ARG A 108 7.70 18.65 21.30
CA ARG A 108 8.36 19.89 21.77
C ARG A 108 9.75 19.64 22.34
N SER A 109 9.96 18.55 23.07
CA SER A 109 11.28 18.19 23.58
C SER A 109 12.25 17.89 22.44
N ILE A 110 11.81 17.14 21.42
CA ILE A 110 12.59 16.84 20.21
C ILE A 110 12.95 18.11 19.45
N SER A 111 12.01 19.06 19.29
CA SER A 111 12.26 20.31 18.58
C SER A 111 13.27 21.23 19.27
N ARG A 112 13.48 21.09 20.57
CA ARG A 112 14.54 21.81 21.31
C ARG A 112 15.94 21.22 21.06
N VAL A 113 16.02 19.94 20.75
CA VAL A 113 17.29 19.22 20.55
C VAL A 113 17.70 19.21 19.08
N ILE A 114 16.74 19.06 18.17
CA ILE A 114 17.01 19.00 16.72
C ILE A 114 16.73 20.36 16.11
N LYS A 115 17.79 21.06 15.67
CA LYS A 115 17.65 22.30 14.90
C LYS A 115 16.92 22.02 13.59
N GLY A 116 15.96 22.91 13.25
CA GLY A 116 15.15 22.77 12.03
C GLY A 116 13.82 22.06 12.23
N ILE A 117 13.48 21.67 13.48
CA ILE A 117 12.11 21.28 13.81
C ILE A 117 11.46 22.43 14.56
N SER A 118 10.39 22.98 13.99
CA SER A 118 9.61 24.07 14.55
C SER A 118 8.22 23.55 14.96
N VAL A 119 7.74 24.04 16.10
CA VAL A 119 6.42 23.69 16.64
C VAL A 119 5.63 24.96 16.86
N PHE A 120 4.47 25.04 16.26
CA PHE A 120 3.58 26.18 16.29
C PHE A 120 2.24 25.83 16.94
N GLY A 121 1.63 26.83 17.57
CA GLY A 121 0.29 26.72 18.13
C GLY A 121 0.22 25.95 19.44
N SER A 122 -0.99 25.81 19.93
CA SER A 122 -1.34 25.09 21.15
C SER A 122 -2.71 24.42 21.00
N GLY A 123 -3.03 23.48 21.85
CA GLY A 123 -4.31 22.81 21.80
C GLY A 123 -4.57 22.12 20.47
N VAL A 124 -5.65 22.44 19.77
CA VAL A 124 -6.07 21.82 18.49
C VAL A 124 -5.22 22.33 17.31
N GLU A 125 -4.66 23.52 17.42
CA GLU A 125 -3.85 24.16 16.37
C GLU A 125 -2.36 23.79 16.41
N PHE A 126 -2.01 22.68 17.06
CA PHE A 126 -0.63 22.21 17.15
C PHE A 126 -0.12 21.73 15.80
N ASN A 127 0.91 22.39 15.25
CA ASN A 127 1.53 22.07 13.98
C ASN A 127 3.04 21.88 14.13
N VAL A 128 3.60 20.99 13.33
CA VAL A 128 5.03 20.69 13.28
C VAL A 128 5.55 20.95 11.87
N GLU A 129 6.66 21.67 11.77
CA GLU A 129 7.38 21.86 10.51
C GLU A 129 8.81 21.35 10.63
N ILE A 130 9.31 20.69 9.60
CA ILE A 130 10.67 20.17 9.50
C ILE A 130 11.38 20.85 8.35
N ASP A 131 12.47 21.55 8.65
CA ASP A 131 13.37 22.07 7.61
C ASP A 131 14.22 20.91 7.05
N TRP A 132 13.88 20.45 5.88
CA TRP A 132 14.52 19.33 5.19
C TRP A 132 16.01 19.57 4.87
N ARG A 133 16.51 20.81 4.97
CA ARG A 133 17.91 21.16 4.70
C ARG A 133 18.80 20.91 5.91
N SER A 134 18.25 21.11 7.10
CA SER A 134 19.00 21.05 8.37
C SER A 134 18.73 19.80 9.18
N VAL A 135 17.64 19.06 8.91
CA VAL A 135 17.28 17.84 9.64
C VAL A 135 17.71 16.60 8.86
N TYR A 136 18.43 15.69 9.53
CA TYR A 136 18.65 14.34 9.02
C TYR A 136 17.52 13.42 9.52
N LEU A 137 17.00 12.58 8.62
CA LEU A 137 15.91 11.66 8.95
C LEU A 137 16.32 10.65 10.04
N THR A 138 17.57 10.22 10.02
CA THR A 138 18.15 9.34 11.06
C THR A 138 18.14 9.98 12.45
N ASP A 139 18.44 11.28 12.54
CA ASP A 139 18.43 12.01 13.81
C ASP A 139 17.01 12.15 14.35
N LEU A 140 16.06 12.48 13.46
CA LEU A 140 14.65 12.56 13.81
C LEU A 140 14.11 11.22 14.30
N LEU A 141 14.32 10.14 13.54
CA LEU A 141 13.87 8.80 13.91
C LEU A 141 14.56 8.32 15.19
N GLY A 142 15.87 8.62 15.34
CA GLY A 142 16.61 8.32 16.58
C GLY A 142 16.08 9.07 17.79
N ALA A 143 15.67 10.33 17.65
CA ALA A 143 15.05 11.09 18.74
C ALA A 143 13.66 10.56 19.11
N LEU A 144 12.85 10.19 18.10
CA LEU A 144 11.56 9.54 18.32
C LEU A 144 11.72 8.20 19.01
N SER A 145 12.69 7.39 18.57
CA SER A 145 13.01 6.09 19.18
C SER A 145 13.38 6.22 20.66
N ARG A 146 14.20 7.20 21.04
CA ARG A 146 14.55 7.44 22.44
C ARG A 146 13.41 7.96 23.30
N SER A 147 12.38 8.51 22.70
CA SER A 147 11.28 9.20 23.40
C SER A 147 10.00 8.41 23.47
N LEU A 148 9.88 7.31 22.72
CA LEU A 148 8.69 6.48 22.60
C LEU A 148 9.05 5.02 22.90
N ASP A 149 8.16 4.29 23.55
CA ASP A 149 8.33 2.85 23.78
C ASP A 149 8.28 2.08 22.46
N GLN A 150 7.41 2.48 21.55
CA GLN A 150 7.29 1.92 20.21
C GLN A 150 6.75 2.96 19.23
N LEU A 151 7.20 2.90 17.98
CA LEU A 151 6.68 3.69 16.87
C LEU A 151 6.55 2.80 15.62
N ILE A 152 5.45 2.93 14.92
CA ILE A 152 5.28 2.30 13.59
C ILE A 152 5.43 3.37 12.54
N VAL A 153 6.32 3.15 11.58
CA VAL A 153 6.43 3.95 10.35
C VAL A 153 5.87 3.12 9.22
N SER A 154 4.73 3.53 8.69
CA SER A 154 4.03 2.83 7.64
C SER A 154 4.02 3.65 6.35
N ILE A 155 4.44 3.04 5.24
CA ILE A 155 4.48 3.69 3.92
C ILE A 155 3.67 2.85 2.93
N ASP A 156 2.55 3.41 2.49
CA ASP A 156 1.68 2.81 1.49
C ASP A 156 2.20 3.14 0.07
N GLU A 157 2.11 2.19 -0.87
CA GLU A 157 2.67 2.24 -2.23
C GLU A 157 4.17 2.61 -2.25
N ALA A 158 4.95 1.95 -1.39
CA ALA A 158 6.36 2.26 -1.12
C ALA A 158 7.27 2.14 -2.34
N GLN A 159 6.91 1.38 -3.40
CA GLN A 159 7.66 1.33 -4.65
C GLN A 159 7.81 2.71 -5.31
N LEU A 160 6.94 3.68 -5.00
CA LEU A 160 7.04 5.05 -5.51
C LEU A 160 8.25 5.80 -4.93
N LEU A 161 8.78 5.38 -3.79
CA LEU A 161 9.97 5.97 -3.18
C LEU A 161 11.23 5.81 -4.05
N ARG A 162 11.24 4.84 -4.98
CA ARG A 162 12.32 4.70 -5.98
C ARG A 162 12.53 5.96 -6.84
N MET A 163 11.50 6.79 -6.96
CA MET A 163 11.54 8.04 -7.72
C MET A 163 12.02 9.24 -6.91
N LEU A 164 12.24 9.09 -5.60
CA LEU A 164 12.71 10.17 -4.74
C LEU A 164 14.06 10.73 -5.23
N ARG A 165 14.12 12.05 -5.29
CA ARG A 165 15.31 12.83 -5.64
C ARG A 165 15.83 13.57 -4.42
N GLY A 166 17.17 13.81 -4.40
CA GLY A 166 17.82 14.51 -3.30
C GLY A 166 18.21 13.61 -2.13
N PHE A 167 17.84 12.33 -2.17
CA PHE A 167 18.58 11.22 -1.59
C PHE A 167 19.36 10.59 -2.73
N GLY A 168 20.63 10.29 -2.60
CA GLY A 168 21.37 9.51 -3.61
C GLY A 168 20.66 8.15 -3.86
N LYS A 169 21.12 7.37 -4.85
CA LYS A 169 20.48 6.06 -5.15
C LYS A 169 20.44 5.09 -3.96
N VAL A 170 21.25 5.33 -2.95
CA VAL A 170 21.47 4.43 -1.82
C VAL A 170 20.97 5.05 -0.49
N ASP A 171 20.85 6.36 -0.41
CA ASP A 171 20.66 7.07 0.86
C ASP A 171 19.37 6.68 1.60
N PHE A 172 18.24 6.53 0.89
CA PHE A 172 16.99 6.12 1.54
C PHE A 172 17.06 4.67 2.05
N MET A 173 17.67 3.77 1.28
CA MET A 173 17.87 2.38 1.71
C MET A 173 18.85 2.29 2.88
N GLN A 174 19.87 3.14 2.93
CA GLN A 174 20.78 3.24 4.07
C GLN A 174 20.04 3.71 5.33
N ILE A 175 19.08 4.64 5.19
CA ILE A 175 18.23 5.08 6.31
C ILE A 175 17.39 3.90 6.82
N LEU A 176 16.76 3.12 5.95
CA LEU A 176 16.01 1.94 6.34
C LEU A 176 16.90 0.89 7.02
N ALA A 177 18.11 0.66 6.49
CA ALA A 177 19.09 -0.25 7.11
C ALA A 177 19.52 0.26 8.48
N TYR A 178 19.78 1.56 8.64
CA TYR A 178 20.08 2.17 9.93
C TYR A 178 18.94 1.98 10.95
N VAL A 179 17.69 2.20 10.52
CA VAL A 179 16.50 1.95 11.35
C VAL A 179 16.46 0.50 11.78
N TYR A 180 16.65 -0.43 10.83
CA TYR A 180 16.66 -1.86 11.12
C TYR A 180 17.71 -2.24 12.16
N ASP A 181 18.94 -1.74 12.02
CA ASP A 181 20.05 -2.15 12.87
C ASP A 181 20.03 -1.47 14.25
N ASN A 182 19.62 -0.20 14.32
CA ASN A 182 19.86 0.64 15.49
C ASN A 182 18.60 1.07 16.27
N LEU A 183 17.41 1.04 15.65
CA LEU A 183 16.17 1.55 16.25
C LEU A 183 15.17 0.42 16.50
N SER A 184 15.45 -0.43 17.51
CA SER A 184 14.73 -1.69 17.77
C SER A 184 13.24 -1.52 18.07
N ASN A 185 12.83 -0.36 18.55
CA ASN A 185 11.44 -0.01 18.87
C ASN A 185 10.73 0.75 17.74
N ILE A 186 11.39 0.98 16.60
CA ILE A 186 10.74 1.46 15.39
C ILE A 186 10.47 0.26 14.47
N LYS A 187 9.22 0.08 14.13
CA LYS A 187 8.78 -0.92 13.14
C LYS A 187 8.41 -0.25 11.83
N VAL A 188 8.82 -0.84 10.73
CA VAL A 188 8.53 -0.34 9.38
C VAL A 188 7.56 -1.29 8.69
N ILE A 189 6.46 -0.76 8.17
CA ILE A 189 5.51 -1.50 7.35
C ILE A 189 5.46 -0.83 5.97
N LEU A 190 5.78 -1.58 4.94
CA LEU A 190 5.75 -1.12 3.57
C LEU A 190 4.66 -1.86 2.81
N THR A 191 3.85 -1.16 2.02
CA THR A 191 2.93 -1.84 1.11
C THR A 191 3.28 -1.54 -0.34
N GLY A 192 2.94 -2.44 -1.24
CA GLY A 192 3.09 -2.20 -2.66
C GLY A 192 2.13 -3.02 -3.51
N SER A 193 1.62 -2.37 -4.55
CA SER A 193 0.75 -3.02 -5.55
C SER A 193 1.55 -3.57 -6.74
N GLU A 194 2.75 -3.08 -6.96
CA GLU A 194 3.70 -3.54 -7.96
C GLU A 194 4.78 -4.39 -7.26
N VAL A 195 4.49 -5.67 -7.05
CA VAL A 195 5.29 -6.60 -6.21
C VAL A 195 6.76 -6.63 -6.64
N GLY A 196 7.02 -6.84 -7.94
CA GLY A 196 8.38 -6.87 -8.48
C GLY A 196 9.12 -5.55 -8.27
N LEU A 197 8.47 -4.41 -8.53
CA LEU A 197 9.10 -3.10 -8.35
C LEU A 197 9.42 -2.78 -6.89
N LEU A 198 8.57 -3.21 -5.95
CA LEU A 198 8.85 -3.01 -4.53
C LEU A 198 10.01 -3.91 -4.09
N HIS A 199 10.02 -5.16 -4.51
CA HIS A 199 11.08 -6.12 -4.20
C HIS A 199 12.43 -5.63 -4.77
N ASP A 200 12.46 -5.22 -6.04
CA ASP A 200 13.64 -4.68 -6.69
C ASP A 200 14.13 -3.38 -6.04
N PHE A 201 13.18 -2.50 -5.66
CA PHE A 201 13.51 -1.26 -4.97
C PHE A 201 14.19 -1.52 -3.62
N LEU A 202 13.71 -2.49 -2.86
CA LEU A 202 14.28 -2.86 -1.56
C LEU A 202 15.60 -3.64 -1.72
N GLY A 203 15.77 -4.34 -2.84
CA GLY A 203 16.98 -5.09 -3.16
C GLY A 203 17.28 -6.18 -2.13
N LEU A 204 16.27 -6.89 -1.66
CA LEU A 204 16.45 -7.90 -0.60
C LEU A 204 17.38 -9.03 -1.03
N ASP A 205 17.43 -9.34 -2.33
CA ASP A 205 18.27 -10.37 -2.94
C ASP A 205 19.54 -9.81 -3.62
N ASP A 206 19.73 -8.48 -3.65
CA ASP A 206 20.92 -7.87 -4.23
C ASP A 206 22.02 -7.68 -3.17
N PRO A 207 23.18 -8.40 -3.27
CA PRO A 207 24.27 -8.26 -2.32
C PRO A 207 24.82 -6.83 -2.16
N ARG A 208 24.51 -5.94 -3.09
CA ARG A 208 24.90 -4.52 -3.04
C ARG A 208 23.90 -3.66 -2.29
N SER A 209 22.71 -4.17 -2.02
CA SER A 209 21.67 -3.43 -1.29
C SER A 209 21.98 -3.32 0.21
N PRO A 210 21.76 -2.15 0.80
CA PRO A 210 21.88 -2.01 2.25
C PRO A 210 20.94 -2.94 3.05
N LEU A 211 19.85 -3.41 2.46
CA LEU A 211 18.91 -4.30 3.13
C LEU A 211 19.18 -5.79 2.91
N TYR A 212 20.17 -6.14 2.09
CA TYR A 212 20.52 -7.53 1.79
C TYR A 212 20.79 -8.36 3.06
N GLY A 213 20.23 -9.56 3.11
CA GLY A 213 20.43 -10.50 4.20
C GLY A 213 19.74 -10.14 5.52
N ARG A 214 18.96 -9.06 5.58
CA ARG A 214 18.14 -8.75 6.76
C ARG A 214 16.82 -9.48 6.71
N PHE A 215 16.36 -9.96 7.86
CA PHE A 215 15.08 -10.65 7.95
C PHE A 215 13.93 -9.64 7.84
N VAL A 216 13.08 -9.86 6.86
CA VAL A 216 11.87 -9.07 6.60
C VAL A 216 10.68 -10.03 6.57
N GLU A 217 9.63 -9.73 7.31
CA GLU A 217 8.38 -10.47 7.18
C GLU A 217 7.64 -10.06 5.92
N GLU A 218 7.02 -11.01 5.25
CA GLU A 218 6.25 -10.78 4.04
C GLU A 218 4.83 -11.29 4.22
N LEU A 219 3.85 -10.48 3.84
CA LEU A 219 2.43 -10.82 3.84
C LEU A 219 1.85 -10.55 2.46
N THR A 220 1.32 -11.57 1.81
CA THR A 220 0.60 -11.41 0.55
C THR A 220 -0.89 -11.40 0.78
N ILE A 221 -1.57 -10.33 0.34
CA ILE A 221 -3.03 -10.25 0.34
C ILE A 221 -3.53 -10.78 -1.00
N ASN A 222 -4.23 -11.90 -0.95
CA ASN A 222 -4.77 -12.58 -2.12
C ASN A 222 -6.21 -12.14 -2.42
N PRO A 223 -6.72 -12.36 -3.65
CA PRO A 223 -8.14 -12.24 -3.96
C PRO A 223 -9.00 -13.09 -3.03
N PHE A 224 -10.25 -12.66 -2.80
CA PHE A 224 -11.22 -13.51 -2.13
C PHE A 224 -11.43 -14.79 -2.94
N ASN A 225 -11.60 -15.91 -2.25
CA ASN A 225 -12.10 -17.10 -2.92
C ASN A 225 -13.56 -16.89 -3.36
N ARG A 226 -14.09 -17.82 -4.16
CA ARG A 226 -15.43 -17.74 -4.73
C ARG A 226 -16.51 -17.54 -3.65
N ASP A 227 -16.44 -18.34 -2.58
CA ASP A 227 -17.44 -18.31 -1.51
C ASP A 227 -17.40 -17.00 -0.72
N SER A 228 -16.20 -16.50 -0.39
CA SER A 228 -16.03 -15.20 0.25
C SER A 228 -16.52 -14.05 -0.62
N SER A 229 -16.32 -14.12 -1.95
CA SER A 229 -16.80 -13.12 -2.90
C SER A 229 -18.33 -13.08 -2.96
N ILE A 230 -18.97 -14.26 -2.97
CA ILE A 230 -20.43 -14.38 -2.93
C ILE A 230 -20.96 -13.79 -1.62
N GLN A 231 -20.39 -14.20 -0.49
CA GLN A 231 -20.80 -13.70 0.83
C GLN A 231 -20.62 -12.18 0.94
N PHE A 232 -19.52 -11.63 0.45
CA PHE A 232 -19.28 -10.19 0.42
C PHE A 232 -20.39 -9.44 -0.31
N LEU A 233 -20.77 -9.90 -1.50
CA LEU A 233 -21.83 -9.26 -2.30
C LEU A 233 -23.21 -9.41 -1.63
N VAL A 234 -23.54 -10.62 -1.18
CA VAL A 234 -24.83 -10.87 -0.50
C VAL A 234 -24.99 -10.01 0.76
N MET A 235 -23.93 -9.97 1.59
CA MET A 235 -23.95 -9.15 2.81
C MET A 235 -24.02 -7.66 2.48
N GLY A 236 -23.23 -7.21 1.48
CA GLY A 236 -23.25 -5.83 1.06
C GLY A 236 -24.63 -5.39 0.58
N PHE A 237 -25.26 -6.13 -0.33
CA PHE A 237 -26.62 -5.80 -0.79
C PHE A 237 -27.65 -5.83 0.33
N ARG A 238 -27.54 -6.77 1.26
CA ARG A 238 -28.42 -6.82 2.45
C ARG A 238 -28.31 -5.56 3.30
N GLN A 239 -27.11 -4.97 3.44
CA GLN A 239 -26.92 -3.71 4.18
C GLN A 239 -27.70 -2.55 3.56
N TYR A 240 -27.92 -2.56 2.24
CA TYR A 240 -28.67 -1.54 1.51
C TYR A 240 -30.14 -1.91 1.26
N GLY A 241 -30.60 -3.09 1.72
CA GLY A 241 -31.95 -3.57 1.45
C GLY A 241 -32.23 -3.85 -0.03
N ILE A 242 -31.19 -4.17 -0.81
CA ILE A 242 -31.31 -4.46 -2.24
C ILE A 242 -31.29 -5.97 -2.45
N GLU A 243 -32.29 -6.46 -3.17
CA GLU A 243 -32.34 -7.85 -3.61
C GLU A 243 -31.68 -7.99 -4.98
N VAL A 244 -30.76 -8.94 -5.10
CA VAL A 244 -30.07 -9.28 -6.35
C VAL A 244 -30.18 -10.78 -6.57
N GLU A 245 -30.49 -11.19 -7.78
CA GLU A 245 -30.59 -12.61 -8.11
C GLU A 245 -29.24 -13.32 -7.95
N MET A 246 -29.27 -14.54 -7.42
CA MET A 246 -28.06 -15.32 -7.18
C MET A 246 -27.28 -15.58 -8.49
N ASN A 247 -27.96 -15.79 -9.62
CA ASN A 247 -27.31 -15.98 -10.90
C ASN A 247 -26.49 -14.74 -11.33
N GLU A 248 -26.99 -13.54 -11.03
CA GLU A 248 -26.26 -12.28 -11.26
C GLU A 248 -25.00 -12.24 -10.38
N ILE A 249 -25.13 -12.53 -9.09
CA ILE A 249 -23.99 -12.57 -8.14
C ILE A 249 -22.92 -13.55 -8.62
N LEU A 250 -23.30 -14.77 -9.01
CA LEU A 250 -22.37 -15.79 -9.51
C LEU A 250 -21.65 -15.32 -10.77
N SER A 251 -22.37 -14.75 -11.72
CA SER A 251 -21.77 -14.21 -12.96
C SER A 251 -20.76 -13.10 -12.68
N VAL A 252 -21.06 -12.23 -11.70
CA VAL A 252 -20.17 -11.13 -11.27
C VAL A 252 -18.90 -11.67 -10.63
N VAL A 253 -19.03 -12.63 -9.71
CA VAL A 253 -17.90 -13.24 -9.00
C VAL A 253 -16.97 -13.93 -10.01
N ASP A 254 -17.50 -14.66 -10.96
CA ASP A 254 -16.72 -15.36 -11.99
C ASP A 254 -15.95 -14.39 -12.92
N LYS A 255 -16.44 -13.14 -13.09
CA LYS A 255 -15.80 -12.13 -13.95
C LYS A 255 -14.84 -11.20 -13.21
N LEU A 256 -15.06 -10.95 -11.91
CA LEU A 256 -14.26 -9.99 -11.12
C LEU A 256 -13.17 -10.66 -10.26
N ASP A 257 -13.07 -11.99 -10.33
CA ASP A 257 -11.98 -12.82 -9.83
C ASP A 257 -11.57 -12.50 -8.35
N GLY A 258 -12.56 -12.20 -7.50
CA GLY A 258 -12.35 -11.99 -6.07
C GLY A 258 -11.58 -10.73 -5.68
N ILE A 259 -11.29 -9.83 -6.61
CA ILE A 259 -10.63 -8.55 -6.31
C ILE A 259 -11.64 -7.62 -5.64
N VAL A 260 -11.50 -7.45 -4.31
CA VAL A 260 -12.50 -6.77 -3.48
C VAL A 260 -12.86 -5.37 -3.97
N GLY A 261 -11.91 -4.61 -4.52
CA GLY A 261 -12.18 -3.27 -5.07
C GLY A 261 -13.10 -3.30 -6.28
N TRP A 262 -13.05 -4.36 -7.10
CA TRP A 262 -14.00 -4.53 -8.22
C TRP A 262 -15.36 -5.01 -7.74
N LEU A 263 -15.41 -5.89 -6.73
CA LEU A 263 -16.66 -6.29 -6.09
C LEU A 263 -17.35 -5.08 -5.43
N THR A 264 -16.58 -4.24 -4.73
CA THR A 264 -17.05 -2.98 -4.16
C THR A 264 -17.57 -2.02 -5.25
N TYR A 265 -16.82 -1.87 -6.35
CA TYR A 265 -17.24 -1.04 -7.48
C TYR A 265 -18.57 -1.50 -8.08
N TYR A 266 -18.72 -2.81 -8.28
CA TYR A 266 -20.00 -3.39 -8.75
C TYR A 266 -21.14 -3.12 -7.75
N GLY A 267 -20.94 -3.45 -6.46
CA GLY A 267 -21.96 -3.24 -5.44
C GLY A 267 -22.37 -1.78 -5.31
N ASN A 268 -21.38 -0.87 -5.32
CA ASN A 268 -21.63 0.58 -5.27
C ASN A 268 -22.42 1.06 -6.49
N ALA A 269 -22.08 0.62 -7.70
CA ALA A 269 -22.81 0.96 -8.92
C ALA A 269 -24.29 0.51 -8.85
N ARG A 270 -24.54 -0.72 -8.35
CA ARG A 270 -25.90 -1.25 -8.16
C ARG A 270 -26.69 -0.44 -7.12
N VAL A 271 -26.05 -0.05 -6.01
CA VAL A 271 -26.64 0.81 -4.98
C VAL A 271 -27.07 2.15 -5.56
N HIS A 272 -26.31 2.69 -6.50
CA HIS A 272 -26.63 3.95 -7.19
C HIS A 272 -27.57 3.79 -8.40
N GLY A 273 -28.24 2.64 -8.53
CA GLY A 273 -29.28 2.42 -9.53
C GLY A 273 -28.79 2.01 -10.92
N ILE A 274 -27.48 1.73 -11.09
CA ILE A 274 -26.96 1.18 -12.34
C ILE A 274 -27.26 -0.32 -12.36
N THR A 275 -28.30 -0.72 -13.09
CA THR A 275 -28.76 -2.12 -13.15
C THR A 275 -28.21 -2.88 -14.35
N ASP A 276 -27.72 -2.18 -15.37
CA ASP A 276 -27.10 -2.83 -16.52
C ASP A 276 -25.66 -3.29 -16.16
N ILE A 277 -25.53 -4.59 -15.96
CA ILE A 277 -24.25 -5.24 -15.65
C ILE A 277 -23.23 -4.98 -16.77
N ASN A 278 -23.64 -4.96 -18.02
CA ASN A 278 -22.72 -4.75 -19.15
C ASN A 278 -22.15 -3.33 -19.11
N GLU A 279 -22.92 -2.34 -18.69
CA GLU A 279 -22.42 -0.99 -18.47
C GLU A 279 -21.38 -0.94 -17.32
N ILE A 280 -21.64 -1.63 -16.22
CA ILE A 280 -20.70 -1.71 -15.10
C ILE A 280 -19.37 -2.37 -15.55
N TYR A 281 -19.46 -3.47 -16.30
CA TYR A 281 -18.27 -4.13 -16.85
C TYR A 281 -17.53 -3.26 -17.86
N ARG A 282 -18.24 -2.59 -18.75
CA ARG A 282 -17.62 -1.68 -19.71
C ARG A 282 -16.81 -0.60 -19.01
N ARG A 283 -17.37 0.03 -17.98
CA ARG A 283 -16.67 1.05 -17.18
C ARG A 283 -15.45 0.46 -16.44
N ALA A 284 -15.59 -0.73 -15.84
CA ALA A 284 -14.47 -1.41 -15.19
C ALA A 284 -13.36 -1.76 -16.20
N MET A 285 -13.72 -2.26 -17.38
CA MET A 285 -12.77 -2.57 -18.45
C MET A 285 -12.08 -1.32 -19.02
N GLU A 286 -12.77 -0.18 -19.10
CA GLU A 286 -12.15 1.08 -19.49
C GLU A 286 -11.05 1.52 -18.51
N LEU A 287 -11.29 1.35 -17.20
CA LEU A 287 -10.29 1.64 -16.17
C LEU A 287 -9.09 0.69 -16.28
N ILE A 288 -9.34 -0.62 -16.42
CA ILE A 288 -8.30 -1.64 -16.61
C ILE A 288 -7.49 -1.37 -17.88
N ASN A 289 -8.18 -1.05 -18.99
CA ASN A 289 -7.53 -0.72 -20.25
C ASN A 289 -6.67 0.55 -20.15
N GLY A 290 -7.07 1.54 -19.34
CA GLY A 290 -6.26 2.72 -19.04
C GLY A 290 -4.96 2.35 -18.32
N GLU A 291 -5.03 1.51 -17.31
CA GLU A 291 -3.87 0.99 -16.58
C GLU A 291 -2.97 0.13 -17.50
N LEU A 292 -3.58 -0.74 -18.33
CA LEU A 292 -2.86 -1.55 -19.30
C LEU A 292 -2.14 -0.71 -20.37
N LYS A 293 -2.79 0.31 -20.91
CA LYS A 293 -2.15 1.22 -21.87
C LYS A 293 -0.93 1.92 -21.28
N ALA A 294 -1.02 2.35 -20.02
CA ALA A 294 0.11 2.96 -19.31
C ALA A 294 1.29 1.96 -19.15
N LEU A 295 1.00 0.69 -18.89
CA LEU A 295 2.01 -0.37 -18.84
C LEU A 295 2.61 -0.62 -20.22
N LEU A 296 1.78 -0.81 -21.26
CA LEU A 296 2.21 -1.08 -22.63
C LEU A 296 3.08 0.04 -23.21
N GLY A 297 2.84 1.29 -22.79
CA GLY A 297 3.65 2.44 -23.17
C GLY A 297 5.08 2.43 -22.65
N LYS A 298 5.36 1.64 -21.59
CA LYS A 298 6.71 1.56 -20.98
C LYS A 298 7.68 0.69 -21.79
N SER A 299 7.20 -0.34 -22.49
CA SER A 299 8.05 -1.25 -23.26
C SER A 299 7.27 -1.97 -24.34
N MET A 300 7.89 -2.10 -25.53
CA MET A 300 7.35 -2.89 -26.63
C MET A 300 7.21 -4.39 -26.31
N TYR A 301 7.94 -4.87 -25.29
CA TYR A 301 7.89 -6.27 -24.88
C TYR A 301 6.66 -6.60 -24.07
N TYR A 302 6.11 -5.66 -23.29
CA TYR A 302 5.03 -5.95 -22.34
C TYR A 302 3.77 -6.48 -23.01
N GLY A 303 3.39 -5.93 -24.16
CA GLY A 303 2.23 -6.42 -24.88
C GLY A 303 2.37 -7.87 -25.33
N VAL A 304 3.55 -8.23 -25.84
CA VAL A 304 3.83 -9.59 -26.30
C VAL A 304 4.01 -10.57 -25.14
N ILE A 305 4.60 -10.12 -24.03
CA ILE A 305 4.72 -10.90 -22.79
C ILE A 305 3.32 -11.22 -22.25
N LEU A 306 2.45 -10.22 -22.14
CA LEU A 306 1.07 -10.41 -21.67
C LEU A 306 0.26 -11.33 -22.60
N GLU A 307 0.47 -11.21 -23.92
CA GLU A 307 -0.13 -12.14 -24.89
C GLU A 307 0.36 -13.58 -24.68
N ALA A 308 1.66 -13.78 -24.43
CA ALA A 308 2.22 -15.09 -24.14
C ALA A 308 1.60 -15.71 -22.87
N ILE A 309 1.48 -14.92 -21.80
CA ILE A 309 0.88 -15.35 -20.54
C ILE A 309 -0.61 -15.66 -20.73
N ALA A 310 -1.36 -14.83 -21.43
CA ALA A 310 -2.76 -15.07 -21.75
C ALA A 310 -2.99 -16.35 -22.56
N LYS A 311 -2.00 -16.77 -23.37
CA LYS A 311 -1.98 -18.05 -24.08
C LYS A 311 -1.48 -19.23 -23.25
N GLY A 312 -1.33 -19.05 -21.93
CA GLY A 312 -0.99 -20.10 -20.98
C GLY A 312 0.51 -20.39 -20.84
N ARG A 313 1.40 -19.60 -21.44
CA ARG A 313 2.85 -19.74 -21.27
C ARG A 313 3.24 -19.21 -19.90
N ARG A 314 3.89 -20.03 -19.08
CA ARG A 314 4.21 -19.68 -17.67
C ARG A 314 5.70 -19.76 -17.35
N ARG A 315 6.51 -20.40 -18.22
CA ARG A 315 7.94 -20.55 -18.00
C ARG A 315 8.71 -19.47 -18.72
N PHE A 316 9.79 -18.99 -18.12
CA PHE A 316 10.67 -17.97 -18.67
C PHE A 316 11.04 -18.23 -20.15
N ASN A 317 11.53 -19.43 -20.45
CA ASN A 317 11.94 -19.77 -21.81
C ASN A 317 10.75 -19.78 -22.80
N GLU A 318 9.58 -20.28 -22.40
CA GLU A 318 8.37 -20.30 -23.23
C GLU A 318 7.93 -18.88 -23.58
N ILE A 319 8.00 -17.96 -22.61
CA ILE A 319 7.66 -16.55 -22.83
C ILE A 319 8.70 -15.90 -23.73
N ARG A 320 10.00 -16.10 -23.45
CA ARG A 320 11.10 -15.55 -24.26
C ARG A 320 11.02 -16.02 -25.72
N GLU A 321 10.83 -17.30 -25.97
CA GLU A 321 10.68 -17.86 -27.32
C GLU A 321 9.47 -17.28 -28.05
N TYR A 322 8.35 -17.13 -27.33
CA TYR A 322 7.17 -16.50 -27.89
C TYR A 322 7.43 -15.04 -28.28
N VAL A 323 8.08 -14.27 -27.39
CA VAL A 323 8.43 -12.88 -27.65
C VAL A 323 9.40 -12.78 -28.83
N ALA A 324 10.42 -13.64 -28.88
CA ALA A 324 11.35 -13.70 -30.00
C ALA A 324 10.65 -14.01 -31.33
N PHE A 325 9.74 -14.97 -31.34
CA PHE A 325 8.94 -15.34 -32.51
C PHE A 325 8.04 -14.16 -32.95
N ARG A 326 7.31 -13.55 -32.05
CA ARG A 326 6.36 -12.46 -32.36
C ARG A 326 7.03 -11.19 -32.86
N LEU A 327 8.21 -10.87 -32.32
CA LEU A 327 8.97 -9.68 -32.69
C LEU A 327 9.98 -9.95 -33.83
N ASN A 328 10.06 -11.20 -34.31
CA ASN A 328 11.03 -11.64 -35.29
C ASN A 328 12.47 -11.20 -34.94
N LYS A 329 12.85 -11.36 -33.68
CA LYS A 329 14.12 -10.87 -33.13
C LYS A 329 14.66 -11.87 -32.10
N TYR A 330 15.97 -12.09 -32.12
CA TYR A 330 16.61 -12.80 -31.01
C TYR A 330 16.52 -11.98 -29.71
N ILE A 331 16.04 -12.59 -28.64
CA ILE A 331 15.94 -11.97 -27.31
C ILE A 331 16.94 -12.67 -26.40
N ALA A 332 17.96 -11.94 -25.97
CA ALA A 332 18.93 -12.45 -25.01
C ALA A 332 18.26 -12.70 -23.64
N PRO A 333 18.67 -13.74 -22.88
CA PRO A 333 18.11 -14.01 -21.55
C PRO A 333 18.09 -12.78 -20.64
N GLY A 334 19.19 -12.05 -20.51
CA GLY A 334 19.27 -10.85 -19.68
C GLY A 334 18.45 -9.65 -20.18
N GLU A 335 18.08 -9.62 -21.49
CA GLU A 335 17.13 -8.63 -22.02
C GLU A 335 15.70 -8.96 -21.58
N MET A 336 15.36 -10.25 -21.59
CA MET A 336 14.06 -10.74 -21.13
C MET A 336 13.90 -10.62 -19.62
N GLU A 337 14.94 -10.95 -18.84
CA GLU A 337 14.95 -10.76 -17.38
C GLU A 337 14.67 -9.31 -17.03
N ARG A 338 15.36 -8.36 -17.66
CA ARG A 338 15.08 -6.92 -17.46
C ARG A 338 13.66 -6.51 -17.83
N ALA A 339 13.09 -7.13 -18.87
CA ALA A 339 11.71 -6.84 -19.27
C ALA A 339 10.68 -7.44 -18.29
N LEU A 340 10.99 -8.53 -17.62
CA LEU A 340 10.12 -9.17 -16.63
C LEU A 340 10.27 -8.58 -15.21
N SER A 341 11.42 -7.97 -14.90
CA SER A 341 11.72 -7.37 -13.60
C SER A 341 11.23 -5.91 -13.47
N ASN A 342 10.88 -5.25 -14.58
CA ASN A 342 10.38 -3.87 -14.61
C ASN A 342 8.87 -3.81 -14.79
#